data_0241a0202e3b30cf200e3aa43de3f262
#
_entry.id   0241a0202e3b30cf200e3aa43de3f262
#
_cell.length_a   1.000
_cell.length_b   1.000
_cell.length_c   1.000
_cell.angle_alpha   90.00
_cell.angle_beta   90.00
_cell.angle_gamma   90.00
#
_symmetry.space_group_name_H-M   'P 1'
#
loop_
_entity.id
_entity.type
_entity.pdbx_description
1 polymer ?
#
loop_
_entity_poly.entity_id
_entity_poly.type
_entity_poly.pdbx_seq_one_letter_code
_entity_poly.pdbx_strand_id
1 'polypeptide(L)'
;APACEPVLFGPVRNPWDTGRSTSGSSGGSAAAVASGMVPFAHGNDLGGSLRYPASACGLFALKPTRARNPLGPEYGDVAAGGAVEHALTRSVRDSAALLDATSGPDLGDPYWAPPPDRPFGAEVGADPGRLRIGYTTRTPDGDLGHPDCVAAADHAARLCASLGHEVTETDWPGFTPEVGAAIGTMISAAAAWI
;
A
#
# COMPACT_ATOMS: atom_id res chain seq x y z
N ALA A 1 -3.99 2.28 14.90
CA ALA A 1 -4.77 1.04 14.93
C ALA A 1 -5.42 0.80 13.56
N PRO A 2 -5.57 -0.44 13.11
CA PRO A 2 -6.13 -0.74 11.77
C PRO A 2 -7.60 -0.33 11.61
N ALA A 3 -8.33 -0.10 12.70
CA ALA A 3 -9.76 0.20 12.67
C ALA A 3 -10.12 1.67 12.44
N CYS A 4 -9.21 2.61 12.60
CA CYS A 4 -9.48 4.07 12.50
C CYS A 4 -10.71 4.52 13.30
N GLU A 5 -10.83 4.03 14.54
CA GLU A 5 -11.93 4.32 15.47
C GLU A 5 -11.41 4.91 16.78
N PRO A 6 -10.81 6.12 16.76
CA PRO A 6 -10.31 6.73 17.97
C PRO A 6 -11.44 7.10 18.94
N VAL A 7 -11.25 6.85 20.22
CA VAL A 7 -12.26 7.12 21.25
C VAL A 7 -12.67 8.59 21.27
N LEU A 8 -11.72 9.49 21.03
CA LEU A 8 -11.97 10.95 21.09
C LEU A 8 -12.85 11.47 19.96
N PHE A 9 -12.69 10.96 18.75
CA PHE A 9 -13.36 11.48 17.54
C PHE A 9 -14.37 10.50 16.94
N GLY A 10 -14.46 9.29 17.47
CA GLY A 10 -15.28 8.22 16.90
C GLY A 10 -14.71 7.66 15.58
N PRO A 11 -15.47 6.79 14.92
CA PRO A 11 -15.01 6.10 13.72
C PRO A 11 -14.92 7.03 12.51
N VAL A 12 -13.84 6.88 11.76
CA VAL A 12 -13.70 7.50 10.44
C VAL A 12 -14.63 6.80 9.45
N ARG A 13 -15.52 7.55 8.82
CA ARG A 13 -16.54 7.02 7.91
C ARG A 13 -16.06 7.06 6.46
N ASN A 14 -16.43 6.03 5.70
CA ASN A 14 -16.13 5.98 4.28
C ASN A 14 -16.98 7.02 3.54
N PRO A 15 -16.39 7.94 2.74
CA PRO A 15 -17.15 8.98 2.05
C PRO A 15 -18.16 8.45 1.03
N TRP A 16 -17.97 7.23 0.51
CA TRP A 16 -18.88 6.63 -0.46
C TRP A 16 -20.09 5.98 0.21
N ASP A 17 -19.92 5.48 1.44
CA ASP A 17 -20.98 4.86 2.24
C ASP A 17 -20.63 5.02 3.72
N THR A 18 -21.28 5.95 4.40
CA THR A 18 -20.99 6.27 5.81
C THR A 18 -21.34 5.13 6.79
N GLY A 19 -22.00 4.07 6.33
CA GLY A 19 -22.21 2.84 7.06
C GLY A 19 -21.00 1.91 7.06
N ARG A 20 -19.99 2.21 6.22
CA ARG A 20 -18.77 1.40 6.06
C ARG A 20 -17.55 2.06 6.66
N SER A 21 -16.56 1.24 7.00
CA SER A 21 -15.24 1.68 7.43
C SER A 21 -14.41 2.17 6.23
N THR A 22 -13.46 3.07 6.50
CA THR A 22 -12.38 3.42 5.58
C THR A 22 -11.26 2.40 5.57
N SER A 23 -11.35 1.34 6.39
CA SER A 23 -10.18 0.52 6.72
C SER A 23 -9.07 1.35 7.39
N GLY A 24 -7.89 0.82 7.59
CA GLY A 24 -6.81 1.54 8.29
C GLY A 24 -5.42 0.92 8.05
N SER A 25 -4.42 1.56 8.65
CA SER A 25 -4.44 2.65 9.64
C SER A 25 -4.51 4.06 9.03
N SER A 26 -4.24 4.28 7.74
CA SER A 26 -4.31 5.59 7.07
C SER A 26 -5.74 5.95 6.60
N GLY A 27 -6.78 5.50 7.34
CA GLY A 27 -8.17 5.68 6.94
C GLY A 27 -8.65 7.13 6.97
N GLY A 28 -8.15 7.96 7.89
CA GLY A 28 -8.43 9.39 7.93
C GLY A 28 -7.91 10.11 6.69
N SER A 29 -6.68 9.79 6.29
CA SER A 29 -6.08 10.29 5.04
C SER A 29 -6.87 9.85 3.82
N ALA A 30 -7.31 8.57 3.79
CA ALA A 30 -8.16 8.06 2.71
C ALA A 30 -9.50 8.81 2.62
N ALA A 31 -10.17 9.02 3.76
CA ALA A 31 -11.42 9.77 3.79
C ALA A 31 -11.24 11.20 3.25
N ALA A 32 -10.17 11.89 3.68
CA ALA A 32 -9.89 13.26 3.26
C ALA A 32 -9.63 13.37 1.73
N VAL A 33 -8.87 12.44 1.16
CA VAL A 33 -8.60 12.43 -0.28
C VAL A 33 -9.84 12.02 -1.08
N ALA A 34 -10.56 10.98 -0.63
CA ALA A 34 -11.75 10.48 -1.33
C ALA A 34 -12.90 11.49 -1.33
N SER A 35 -13.06 12.26 -0.25
CA SER A 35 -14.05 13.33 -0.18
C SER A 35 -13.66 14.61 -0.92
N GLY A 36 -12.44 14.68 -1.46
CA GLY A 36 -11.93 15.86 -2.17
C GLY A 36 -11.47 17.01 -1.27
N MET A 37 -11.33 16.79 0.02
CA MET A 37 -10.84 17.82 0.97
C MET A 37 -9.39 18.21 0.69
N VAL A 38 -8.57 17.24 0.25
CA VAL A 38 -7.18 17.44 -0.12
C VAL A 38 -6.83 16.65 -1.39
N PRO A 39 -5.85 17.08 -2.18
CA PRO A 39 -5.45 16.37 -3.40
C PRO A 39 -4.72 15.04 -3.11
N PHE A 40 -4.00 14.98 -2.02
CA PHE A 40 -3.29 13.81 -1.51
C PHE A 40 -3.15 13.91 0.01
N ALA A 41 -2.86 12.81 0.67
CA ALA A 41 -2.59 12.80 2.11
C ALA A 41 -1.54 11.75 2.46
N HIS A 42 -0.68 12.07 3.41
CA HIS A 42 0.35 11.20 3.94
C HIS A 42 -0.26 9.97 4.62
N GLY A 43 0.46 8.86 4.56
CA GLY A 43 0.16 7.64 5.28
C GLY A 43 1.38 6.71 5.33
N ASN A 44 1.27 5.67 6.12
CA ASN A 44 2.30 4.64 6.24
C ASN A 44 1.74 3.24 6.00
N ASP A 45 2.62 2.28 5.74
CA ASP A 45 2.22 0.90 5.46
C ASP A 45 3.25 -0.08 6.02
N LEU A 46 2.85 -0.81 7.05
CA LEU A 46 3.58 -1.95 7.59
C LEU A 46 2.93 -3.28 7.14
N GLY A 47 1.61 -3.36 7.17
CA GLY A 47 0.83 -4.56 6.85
C GLY A 47 -0.32 -4.29 5.89
N GLY A 48 -0.33 -3.15 5.18
CA GLY A 48 -1.40 -2.76 4.26
C GLY A 48 -2.02 -1.40 4.53
N SER A 49 -1.46 -0.63 5.46
CA SER A 49 -2.09 0.60 5.98
C SER A 49 -2.18 1.78 5.00
N LEU A 50 -1.53 1.74 3.84
CA LEU A 50 -1.83 2.58 2.66
C LEU A 50 -2.82 1.88 1.74
N ARG A 51 -2.53 0.62 1.42
CA ARG A 51 -3.22 -0.15 0.37
C ARG A 51 -4.65 -0.51 0.74
N TYR A 52 -4.93 -0.92 1.99
CA TYR A 52 -6.28 -1.24 2.43
C TYR A 52 -7.21 -0.04 2.43
N PRO A 53 -6.84 1.12 3.01
CA PRO A 53 -7.69 2.31 2.94
C PRO A 53 -7.88 2.83 1.51
N ALA A 54 -6.88 2.74 0.65
CA ALA A 54 -7.02 3.09 -0.76
C ALA A 54 -8.05 2.21 -1.45
N SER A 55 -7.99 0.90 -1.24
CA SER A 55 -8.97 -0.06 -1.78
C SER A 55 -10.38 0.23 -1.27
N ALA A 56 -10.54 0.48 0.04
CA ALA A 56 -11.85 0.74 0.64
C ALA A 56 -12.47 2.06 0.17
N CYS A 57 -11.65 3.07 -0.16
CA CYS A 57 -12.09 4.41 -0.52
C CYS A 57 -11.97 4.74 -2.01
N GLY A 58 -11.63 3.76 -2.88
CA GLY A 58 -11.52 3.96 -4.33
C GLY A 58 -10.38 4.91 -4.73
N LEU A 59 -9.23 4.79 -4.06
CA LEU A 59 -8.05 5.62 -4.26
C LEU A 59 -6.88 4.79 -4.82
N PHE A 60 -5.85 5.49 -5.26
CA PHE A 60 -4.56 4.92 -5.55
C PHE A 60 -3.62 5.05 -4.34
N ALA A 61 -2.90 3.99 -4.03
CA ALA A 61 -1.77 4.00 -3.10
C ALA A 61 -0.70 3.02 -3.53
N LEU A 62 0.53 3.40 -3.35
CA LEU A 62 1.72 2.58 -3.52
C LEU A 62 2.37 2.37 -2.15
N LYS A 63 2.68 1.12 -1.82
CA LYS A 63 3.64 0.83 -0.77
C LYS A 63 5.04 0.81 -1.41
N PRO A 64 5.88 1.83 -1.22
CA PRO A 64 7.21 1.84 -1.80
C PRO A 64 8.08 0.68 -1.34
N THR A 65 9.16 0.43 -2.04
CA THR A 65 10.24 -0.43 -1.57
C THR A 65 10.77 0.09 -0.24
N ARG A 66 11.15 -0.82 0.66
CA ARG A 66 11.80 -0.48 1.93
C ARG A 66 12.94 0.52 1.69
N ALA A 67 13.06 1.51 2.58
CA ALA A 67 14.07 2.56 2.53
C ALA A 67 14.04 3.45 1.27
N ARG A 68 12.93 3.43 0.51
CA ARG A 68 12.76 4.37 -0.61
C ARG A 68 12.46 5.76 -0.11
N ASN A 69 11.56 5.91 0.86
CA ASN A 69 11.29 7.14 1.58
C ASN A 69 11.97 7.08 2.95
N PRO A 70 12.50 8.19 3.45
CA PRO A 70 13.20 8.25 4.72
C PRO A 70 12.25 8.07 5.91
N LEU A 71 12.78 7.61 7.02
CA LEU A 71 12.13 7.62 8.33
C LEU A 71 12.85 8.56 9.32
N GLY A 72 14.03 9.07 8.93
CA GLY A 72 14.79 10.05 9.70
C GLY A 72 14.08 11.41 9.79
N PRO A 73 14.57 12.29 10.70
CA PRO A 73 15.63 12.02 11.70
C PRO A 73 15.12 11.34 12.97
N GLU A 74 13.78 11.28 13.19
CA GLU A 74 13.18 10.81 14.45
C GLU A 74 13.21 9.28 14.60
N TYR A 75 13.00 8.58 13.50
CA TYR A 75 12.98 7.12 13.45
C TYR A 75 13.99 6.67 12.40
N GLY A 76 15.06 6.00 12.81
CA GLY A 76 15.99 5.40 11.85
C GLY A 76 15.44 4.12 11.20
N ASP A 77 14.67 3.37 11.96
CA ASP A 77 14.04 2.12 11.52
C ASP A 77 12.79 1.84 12.37
N VAL A 78 11.73 1.38 11.74
CA VAL A 78 10.49 0.98 12.41
C VAL A 78 10.11 -0.42 11.99
N ALA A 79 9.83 -1.28 12.98
CA ALA A 79 9.42 -2.66 12.77
C ALA A 79 10.38 -3.46 11.88
N ALA A 80 11.69 -3.38 12.18
CA ALA A 80 12.76 -4.07 11.46
C ALA A 80 12.72 -3.78 9.93
N GLY A 81 12.45 -2.53 9.55
CA GLY A 81 12.36 -2.08 8.16
C GLY A 81 11.06 -2.47 7.45
N GLY A 82 10.05 -2.95 8.19
CA GLY A 82 8.76 -3.30 7.62
C GLY A 82 7.87 -2.09 7.31
N ALA A 83 8.01 -1.01 8.08
CA ALA A 83 7.23 0.21 7.87
C ALA A 83 7.81 1.05 6.74
N VAL A 84 6.93 1.62 5.93
CA VAL A 84 7.26 2.56 4.86
C VAL A 84 6.28 3.73 4.87
N GLU A 85 6.78 4.90 4.47
CA GLU A 85 6.00 6.13 4.35
C GLU A 85 5.69 6.41 2.89
N HIS A 86 4.50 6.91 2.61
CA HIS A 86 4.11 7.47 1.32
C HIS A 86 2.78 8.21 1.43
N ALA A 87 1.96 8.21 0.38
CA ALA A 87 0.71 8.93 0.32
C ALA A 87 -0.41 8.12 -0.35
N LEU A 88 -1.64 8.53 -0.04
CA LEU A 88 -2.84 8.18 -0.79
C LEU A 88 -3.14 9.30 -1.78
N THR A 89 -3.49 8.94 -3.02
CA THR A 89 -3.73 9.87 -4.12
C THR A 89 -4.94 9.41 -4.94
N ARG A 90 -5.39 10.25 -5.87
CA ARG A 90 -6.44 9.88 -6.82
C ARG A 90 -5.89 9.37 -8.16
N SER A 91 -4.58 9.51 -8.38
CA SER A 91 -3.95 9.07 -9.63
C SER A 91 -2.55 8.50 -9.40
N VAL A 92 -2.14 7.61 -10.30
CA VAL A 92 -0.76 7.10 -10.36
C VAL A 92 0.24 8.23 -10.56
N ARG A 93 -0.09 9.22 -11.39
CA ARG A 93 0.76 10.38 -11.67
C ARG A 93 1.07 11.19 -10.41
N ASP A 94 0.07 11.45 -9.58
CA ASP A 94 0.25 12.22 -8.34
C ASP A 94 1.12 11.43 -7.35
N SER A 95 0.94 10.11 -7.27
CA SER A 95 1.77 9.25 -6.43
C SER A 95 3.24 9.22 -6.91
N ALA A 96 3.46 9.15 -8.22
CA ALA A 96 4.80 9.18 -8.78
C ALA A 96 5.50 10.53 -8.52
N ALA A 97 4.80 11.65 -8.70
CA ALA A 97 5.33 12.98 -8.40
C ALA A 97 5.66 13.16 -6.92
N LEU A 98 4.83 12.62 -6.02
CA LEU A 98 5.11 12.63 -4.59
C LEU A 98 6.33 11.75 -4.26
N LEU A 99 6.46 10.60 -4.90
CA LEU A 99 7.62 9.73 -4.70
C LEU A 99 8.91 10.39 -5.17
N ASP A 100 8.88 11.13 -6.28
CA ASP A 100 10.01 11.95 -6.73
C ASP A 100 10.40 13.02 -5.70
N ALA A 101 9.40 13.61 -5.04
CA ALA A 101 9.63 14.69 -4.08
C ALA A 101 10.08 14.19 -2.70
N THR A 102 9.77 12.94 -2.33
CA THR A 102 9.97 12.41 -0.98
C THR A 102 10.99 11.28 -0.89
N SER A 103 11.44 10.72 -2.02
CA SER A 103 12.38 9.61 -2.02
C SER A 103 13.82 10.06 -1.78
N GLY A 104 14.60 9.17 -1.20
CA GLY A 104 16.01 9.38 -0.90
C GLY A 104 16.31 9.33 0.60
N PRO A 105 17.58 9.37 0.99
CA PRO A 105 17.98 9.34 2.39
C PRO A 105 17.74 10.68 3.10
N ASP A 106 17.45 10.62 4.38
CA ASP A 106 17.45 11.76 5.28
C ASP A 106 18.47 11.53 6.41
N LEU A 107 18.74 12.60 7.16
CA LEU A 107 19.70 12.56 8.27
C LEU A 107 19.20 11.56 9.34
N GLY A 108 20.05 10.61 9.68
CA GLY A 108 19.74 9.58 10.69
C GLY A 108 19.24 8.26 10.11
N ASP A 109 18.96 8.17 8.81
CA ASP A 109 18.61 6.89 8.20
C ASP A 109 19.81 5.92 8.24
N PRO A 110 19.61 4.68 8.75
CA PRO A 110 20.69 3.70 8.83
C PRO A 110 21.03 3.07 7.48
N TYR A 111 20.12 3.14 6.51
CA TYR A 111 20.26 2.64 5.15
C TYR A 111 19.20 3.28 4.24
N TRP A 112 19.42 3.22 2.94
CA TRP A 112 18.50 3.75 1.92
C TRP A 112 18.49 2.89 0.66
N ALA A 113 17.41 2.97 -0.11
CA ALA A 113 17.33 2.32 -1.41
C ALA A 113 18.20 3.06 -2.44
N PRO A 114 18.82 2.34 -3.40
CA PRO A 114 19.57 2.98 -4.47
C PRO A 114 18.73 4.04 -5.20
N PRO A 115 19.33 5.13 -5.68
CA PRO A 115 18.59 6.13 -6.45
C PRO A 115 17.96 5.47 -7.68
N PRO A 116 16.79 5.96 -8.15
CA PRO A 116 16.20 5.48 -9.39
C PRO A 116 17.05 5.96 -10.59
N ASP A 117 17.04 5.19 -11.68
CA ASP A 117 17.74 5.56 -12.92
C ASP A 117 17.17 6.82 -13.57
N ARG A 118 15.88 7.09 -13.34
CA ARG A 118 15.16 8.28 -13.79
C ARG A 118 14.02 8.60 -12.83
N PRO A 119 13.44 9.83 -12.88
CA PRO A 119 12.31 10.18 -12.02
C PRO A 119 11.13 9.22 -12.20
N PHE A 120 10.42 8.91 -11.10
CA PHE A 120 9.23 8.05 -11.11
C PHE A 120 8.11 8.64 -11.96
N GLY A 121 7.98 9.97 -12.03
CA GLY A 121 7.05 10.64 -12.91
C GLY A 121 7.27 10.33 -14.40
N ALA A 122 8.49 10.01 -14.80
CA ALA A 122 8.83 9.63 -16.17
C ALA A 122 8.41 8.18 -16.51
N GLU A 123 8.06 7.36 -15.51
CA GLU A 123 7.54 6.01 -15.70
C GLU A 123 6.04 6.02 -16.03
N VAL A 124 5.34 7.10 -15.70
CA VAL A 124 3.89 7.19 -15.91
C VAL A 124 3.58 7.28 -17.41
N GLY A 125 2.94 6.25 -17.95
CA GLY A 125 2.64 6.14 -19.36
C GLY A 125 3.78 5.60 -20.22
N ALA A 126 4.92 5.28 -19.63
CA ALA A 126 5.99 4.57 -20.34
C ALA A 126 5.54 3.14 -20.68
N ASP A 127 5.99 2.64 -21.83
CA ASP A 127 5.72 1.26 -22.23
C ASP A 127 6.48 0.29 -21.31
N PRO A 128 5.79 -0.55 -20.51
CA PRO A 128 6.43 -1.52 -19.65
C PRO A 128 6.95 -2.76 -20.40
N GLY A 129 6.72 -2.85 -21.69
CA GLY A 129 6.95 -4.06 -22.47
C GLY A 129 5.99 -5.19 -22.11
N ARG A 130 6.28 -6.38 -22.58
CA ARG A 130 5.49 -7.57 -22.26
C ARG A 130 5.90 -8.16 -20.91
N LEU A 131 5.01 -8.09 -19.94
CA LEU A 131 5.22 -8.64 -18.60
C LEU A 131 4.67 -10.06 -18.47
N ARG A 132 5.26 -10.85 -17.57
CA ARG A 132 4.70 -12.09 -17.04
C ARG A 132 4.09 -11.80 -15.68
N ILE A 133 2.79 -11.97 -15.55
CA ILE A 133 1.99 -11.58 -14.38
C ILE A 133 1.36 -12.82 -13.78
N GLY A 134 1.72 -13.14 -12.53
CA GLY A 134 0.99 -14.12 -11.72
C GLY A 134 -0.11 -13.42 -10.93
N TYR A 135 -1.30 -14.01 -10.84
CA TYR A 135 -2.36 -13.52 -9.97
C TYR A 135 -3.00 -14.67 -9.19
N THR A 136 -3.63 -14.35 -8.08
CA THR A 136 -4.40 -15.31 -7.30
C THR A 136 -5.67 -14.68 -6.74
N THR A 137 -6.71 -15.49 -6.61
CA THR A 137 -7.98 -15.16 -5.98
C THR A 137 -8.13 -15.79 -4.60
N ARG A 138 -7.09 -16.52 -4.15
CA ARG A 138 -7.07 -17.22 -2.87
C ARG A 138 -6.27 -16.45 -1.82
N THR A 139 -6.67 -16.64 -0.57
CA THR A 139 -5.86 -16.21 0.58
C THR A 139 -4.62 -17.11 0.73
N PRO A 140 -3.62 -16.71 1.54
CA PRO A 140 -2.48 -17.57 1.85
C PRO A 140 -2.86 -18.94 2.44
N ASP A 141 -4.01 -19.03 3.12
CA ASP A 141 -4.55 -20.28 3.69
C ASP A 141 -5.30 -21.15 2.65
N GLY A 142 -5.39 -20.68 1.40
CA GLY A 142 -6.04 -21.38 0.29
C GLY A 142 -7.54 -21.11 0.13
N ASP A 143 -8.14 -20.35 1.02
CA ASP A 143 -9.55 -19.99 0.91
C ASP A 143 -9.79 -18.98 -0.21
N LEU A 144 -10.96 -19.05 -0.84
CA LEU A 144 -11.38 -18.02 -1.78
C LEU A 144 -11.63 -16.69 -1.05
N GLY A 145 -11.21 -15.61 -1.68
CA GLY A 145 -11.54 -14.26 -1.23
C GLY A 145 -13.03 -13.97 -1.32
N HIS A 146 -13.45 -12.82 -0.77
CA HIS A 146 -14.84 -12.34 -0.96
C HIS A 146 -15.17 -12.25 -2.46
N PRO A 147 -16.39 -12.60 -2.92
CA PRO A 147 -16.73 -12.63 -4.35
C PRO A 147 -16.40 -11.34 -5.10
N ASP A 148 -16.59 -10.16 -4.50
CA ASP A 148 -16.27 -8.88 -5.12
C ASP A 148 -14.75 -8.71 -5.29
N CYS A 149 -13.94 -9.21 -4.34
CA CYS A 149 -12.48 -9.17 -4.43
C CYS A 149 -11.97 -10.13 -5.52
N VAL A 150 -12.56 -11.32 -5.61
CA VAL A 150 -12.29 -12.29 -6.69
C VAL A 150 -12.61 -11.65 -8.04
N ALA A 151 -13.81 -11.08 -8.19
CA ALA A 151 -14.23 -10.42 -9.43
C ALA A 151 -13.30 -9.26 -9.83
N ALA A 152 -12.82 -8.48 -8.87
CA ALA A 152 -11.87 -7.40 -9.11
C ALA A 152 -10.49 -7.91 -9.58
N ALA A 153 -9.97 -8.97 -8.95
CA ALA A 153 -8.71 -9.61 -9.35
C ALA A 153 -8.81 -10.20 -10.77
N ASP A 154 -9.90 -10.90 -11.06
CA ASP A 154 -10.16 -11.46 -12.40
C ASP A 154 -10.31 -10.37 -13.46
N HIS A 155 -10.95 -9.24 -13.12
CA HIS A 155 -11.07 -8.11 -14.03
C HIS A 155 -9.69 -7.51 -14.35
N ALA A 156 -8.84 -7.31 -13.33
CA ALA A 156 -7.49 -6.81 -13.51
C ALA A 156 -6.63 -7.78 -14.34
N ALA A 157 -6.74 -9.09 -14.10
CA ALA A 157 -6.05 -10.12 -14.86
C ALA A 157 -6.44 -10.09 -16.35
N ARG A 158 -7.74 -10.03 -16.63
CA ARG A 158 -8.25 -9.90 -18.02
C ARG A 158 -7.80 -8.61 -18.70
N LEU A 159 -7.79 -7.50 -17.98
CA LEU A 159 -7.30 -6.23 -18.51
C LEU A 159 -5.82 -6.33 -18.88
N CYS A 160 -4.98 -6.86 -17.98
CA CYS A 160 -3.56 -7.05 -18.26
C CYS A 160 -3.34 -7.97 -19.48
N ALA A 161 -4.10 -9.06 -19.60
CA ALA A 161 -4.03 -9.95 -20.76
C ALA A 161 -4.44 -9.22 -22.06
N SER A 162 -5.49 -8.38 -22.02
CA SER A 162 -5.92 -7.60 -23.19
C SER A 162 -4.91 -6.55 -23.65
N LEU A 163 -4.03 -6.12 -22.73
CA LEU A 163 -2.89 -5.23 -23.01
C LEU A 163 -1.65 -5.97 -23.55
N GLY A 164 -1.74 -7.29 -23.74
CA GLY A 164 -0.67 -8.10 -24.35
C GLY A 164 0.30 -8.74 -23.33
N HIS A 165 0.04 -8.61 -22.04
CA HIS A 165 0.83 -9.27 -21.03
C HIS A 165 0.49 -10.78 -20.94
N GLU A 166 1.45 -11.57 -20.45
CA GLU A 166 1.24 -12.99 -20.15
C GLU A 166 0.73 -13.13 -18.71
N VAL A 167 -0.52 -13.58 -18.55
CA VAL A 167 -1.18 -13.64 -17.25
C VAL A 167 -1.49 -15.10 -16.90
N THR A 168 -1.07 -15.53 -15.72
CA THR A 168 -1.26 -16.91 -15.24
C THR A 168 -1.76 -16.90 -13.80
N GLU A 169 -2.79 -17.70 -13.52
CA GLU A 169 -3.20 -17.95 -12.12
C GLU A 169 -2.11 -18.76 -11.41
N THR A 170 -1.77 -18.39 -10.20
CA THR A 170 -0.71 -19.01 -9.39
C THR A 170 -1.06 -18.98 -7.92
N ASP A 171 -0.43 -19.82 -7.14
CA ASP A 171 -0.50 -19.78 -5.68
C ASP A 171 0.38 -18.64 -5.12
N TRP A 172 0.26 -18.40 -3.81
CA TRP A 172 1.08 -17.43 -3.07
C TRP A 172 2.53 -17.88 -2.98
N PRO A 173 3.47 -17.35 -3.79
CA PRO A 173 4.86 -17.76 -3.71
C PRO A 173 5.51 -17.22 -2.43
N GLY A 174 6.09 -18.11 -1.63
CA GLY A 174 6.91 -17.74 -0.47
C GLY A 174 6.14 -17.26 0.77
N PHE A 175 4.80 -17.25 0.77
CA PHE A 175 4.04 -17.01 1.98
C PHE A 175 3.70 -18.33 2.67
N THR A 176 4.39 -18.61 3.76
CA THR A 176 4.17 -19.82 4.58
C THR A 176 3.64 -19.44 5.97
N PRO A 177 3.06 -20.38 6.74
CA PRO A 177 2.64 -20.14 8.11
C PRO A 177 3.76 -19.54 8.99
N GLU A 178 5.00 -19.98 8.78
CA GLU A 178 6.16 -19.47 9.51
C GLU A 178 6.46 -18.00 9.17
N VAL A 179 6.34 -17.62 7.91
CA VAL A 179 6.46 -16.22 7.46
C VAL A 179 5.36 -15.38 8.09
N GLY A 180 4.12 -15.88 8.10
CA GLY A 180 2.99 -15.22 8.76
C GLY A 180 3.23 -15.01 10.26
N ALA A 181 3.71 -16.02 10.97
CA ALA A 181 4.05 -15.94 12.39
C ALA A 181 5.19 -14.94 12.65
N ALA A 182 6.22 -14.93 11.83
CA ALA A 182 7.33 -13.97 11.93
C ALA A 182 6.86 -12.52 11.75
N ILE A 183 6.02 -12.24 10.75
CA ILE A 183 5.39 -10.94 10.53
C ILE A 183 4.55 -10.53 11.75
N GLY A 184 3.74 -11.45 12.29
CA GLY A 184 2.94 -11.20 13.50
C GLY A 184 3.81 -10.83 14.70
N THR A 185 4.92 -11.51 14.90
CA THR A 185 5.89 -11.20 15.97
C THR A 185 6.50 -9.81 15.77
N MET A 186 6.92 -9.48 14.55
CA MET A 186 7.49 -8.17 14.20
C MET A 186 6.49 -7.03 14.49
N ILE A 187 5.23 -7.18 14.08
CA ILE A 187 4.18 -6.19 14.30
C ILE A 187 3.91 -6.03 15.80
N SER A 188 3.84 -7.14 16.55
CA SER A 188 3.60 -7.12 18.00
C SER A 188 4.74 -6.45 18.75
N ALA A 189 5.98 -6.74 18.39
CA ALA A 189 7.16 -6.11 18.97
C ALA A 189 7.20 -4.60 18.68
N ALA A 190 6.91 -4.20 17.45
CA ALA A 190 6.83 -2.78 17.07
C ALA A 190 5.73 -2.04 17.86
N ALA A 191 4.56 -2.64 18.02
CA ALA A 191 3.47 -2.06 18.79
C ALA A 191 3.76 -1.94 20.29
N ALA A 192 4.62 -2.81 20.82
CA ALA A 192 5.03 -2.75 22.24
C ALA A 192 6.14 -1.72 22.50
N TRP A 193 6.83 -1.27 21.46
CA TRP A 193 7.93 -0.31 21.58
C TRP A 193 7.46 1.15 21.46
N ILE A 194 6.31 1.40 20.80
CA ILE A 194 5.68 2.71 20.65
C ILE A 194 4.79 3.03 21.86
#